data_4c6038aed3fc08f90bba3db3a52cd2b3
#
_entry.id   4c6038aed3fc08f90bba3db3a52cd2b3
#
_cell.length_a   1.000
_cell.length_b   1.000
_cell.length_c   1.000
_cell.angle_alpha   90.00
_cell.angle_beta   90.00
_cell.angle_gamma   90.00
#
_symmetry.space_group_name_H-M   'P 1'
#
loop_
_entity.id
_entity.type
_entity.pdbx_description
1 polymer ?
#
loop_
_entity_poly.entity_id
_entity_poly.type
_entity_poly.pdbx_seq_one_letter_code
_entity_poly.pdbx_strand_id
1 'polypeptide(L)'
;MRRQGLLLVGLVLAVAAGFLWSHWRQPARPPAASAARGAPAESQQAVLVYLDSLTITNEAGRAEELSELESELAQLVQGRAVGEYRGHQFGEDSTVLFFYGPDADRIYDALVDALRDRELTRHARVVVRYGPPGAAQREEKL
;
A
#
# COMPACT_ATOMS: atom_id res chain seq x y z
N MET A 1 -58.19 17.02 -42.14
CA MET A 1 -57.57 15.71 -41.99
C MET A 1 -56.06 15.82 -42.13
N ARG A 2 -55.29 15.42 -41.19
CA ARG A 2 -53.81 15.43 -41.01
C ARG A 2 -53.34 16.38 -39.89
N ARG A 3 -53.55 15.96 -38.63
CA ARG A 3 -52.82 16.52 -37.46
C ARG A 3 -52.73 15.41 -36.37
N GLN A 4 -52.25 14.24 -36.69
CA GLN A 4 -52.03 13.16 -35.68
C GLN A 4 -50.68 12.45 -35.80
N GLY A 5 -49.70 13.02 -36.50
CA GLY A 5 -48.41 12.35 -36.70
C GLY A 5 -47.25 12.91 -35.85
N LEU A 6 -47.42 13.94 -35.02
CA LEU A 6 -46.29 14.66 -34.41
C LEU A 6 -46.10 14.39 -32.89
N LEU A 7 -46.99 13.64 -32.27
CA LEU A 7 -46.91 13.38 -30.81
C LEU A 7 -46.23 12.06 -30.41
N LEU A 8 -45.96 11.19 -31.37
CA LEU A 8 -45.30 9.88 -31.07
C LEU A 8 -43.77 9.91 -31.18
N VAL A 9 -43.20 10.91 -31.86
CA VAL A 9 -41.74 11.04 -31.98
C VAL A 9 -41.11 11.67 -30.74
N GLY A 10 -41.86 12.49 -30.00
CA GLY A 10 -41.35 13.14 -28.79
C GLY A 10 -41.21 12.24 -27.57
N LEU A 11 -41.99 11.13 -27.52
CA LEU A 11 -41.98 10.25 -26.35
C LEU A 11 -40.81 9.23 -26.37
N VAL A 12 -40.33 8.87 -27.55
CA VAL A 12 -39.22 7.89 -27.69
C VAL A 12 -37.87 8.52 -27.35
N LEU A 13 -37.68 9.80 -27.60
CA LEU A 13 -36.43 10.52 -27.29
C LEU A 13 -36.25 10.83 -25.79
N ALA A 14 -37.36 10.97 -25.03
CA ALA A 14 -37.29 11.24 -23.60
C ALA A 14 -36.87 10.00 -22.77
N VAL A 15 -37.19 8.78 -23.25
CA VAL A 15 -36.82 7.54 -22.58
C VAL A 15 -35.35 7.19 -22.81
N ALA A 16 -34.80 7.53 -23.99
CA ALA A 16 -33.39 7.27 -24.29
C ALA A 16 -32.41 8.17 -23.50
N ALA A 17 -32.81 9.40 -23.20
CA ALA A 17 -31.98 10.34 -22.44
C ALA A 17 -31.89 9.98 -20.94
N GLY A 18 -32.94 9.38 -20.38
CA GLY A 18 -32.95 8.93 -18.98
C GLY A 18 -32.09 7.70 -18.72
N PHE A 19 -31.92 6.85 -19.75
CA PHE A 19 -31.13 5.61 -19.60
C PHE A 19 -29.61 5.85 -19.71
N LEU A 20 -29.22 6.88 -20.44
CA LEU A 20 -27.79 7.24 -20.59
C LEU A 20 -27.23 7.97 -19.36
N TRP A 21 -28.08 8.60 -18.55
CA TRP A 21 -27.59 9.37 -17.39
C TRP A 21 -27.44 8.53 -16.13
N SER A 22 -28.06 7.36 -16.04
CA SER A 22 -27.90 6.46 -14.92
C SER A 22 -26.63 5.60 -14.99
N HIS A 23 -26.03 5.45 -16.18
CA HIS A 23 -24.79 4.70 -16.35
C HIS A 23 -23.51 5.46 -15.93
N TRP A 24 -23.56 6.78 -15.79
CA TRP A 24 -22.38 7.60 -15.48
C TRP A 24 -22.20 7.88 -13.99
N ARG A 25 -23.08 7.39 -13.13
CA ARG A 25 -23.00 7.53 -11.67
C ARG A 25 -22.74 6.24 -10.93
N GLN A 26 -22.10 5.28 -11.55
CA GLN A 26 -21.50 4.23 -10.74
C GLN A 26 -20.21 4.84 -10.16
N PRO A 27 -20.15 5.04 -8.82
CA PRO A 27 -18.87 5.31 -8.20
C PRO A 27 -17.98 4.13 -8.59
N ALA A 28 -16.79 4.44 -9.14
CA ALA A 28 -15.80 3.43 -9.44
C ALA A 28 -15.69 2.55 -8.20
N ARG A 29 -16.15 1.28 -8.33
CA ARG A 29 -15.94 0.30 -7.29
C ARG A 29 -14.43 0.27 -7.11
N PRO A 30 -13.88 0.59 -5.91
CA PRO A 30 -12.46 0.47 -5.71
C PRO A 30 -12.10 -0.95 -6.16
N PRO A 31 -10.95 -1.14 -6.87
CA PRO A 31 -10.53 -2.47 -7.25
C PRO A 31 -10.63 -3.31 -6.00
N ALA A 32 -11.36 -4.42 -6.09
CA ALA A 32 -11.51 -5.35 -4.99
C ALA A 32 -10.07 -5.68 -4.58
N ALA A 33 -9.65 -5.09 -3.45
CA ALA A 33 -8.40 -5.46 -2.84
C ALA A 33 -8.48 -6.97 -2.73
N SER A 34 -7.59 -7.63 -3.46
CA SER A 34 -7.46 -9.07 -3.43
C SER A 34 -7.43 -9.44 -1.95
N ALA A 35 -8.50 -10.05 -1.47
CA ALA A 35 -8.60 -10.51 -0.11
C ALA A 35 -7.55 -11.61 0.04
N ALA A 36 -6.32 -11.19 0.27
CA ALA A 36 -5.30 -12.06 0.82
C ALA A 36 -5.89 -12.59 2.13
N ARG A 37 -6.18 -13.89 2.13
CA ARG A 37 -6.60 -14.64 3.32
C ARG A 37 -5.44 -14.60 4.32
N GLY A 38 -5.39 -13.55 5.10
CA GLY A 38 -4.53 -13.38 6.25
C GLY A 38 -5.39 -12.98 7.43
N ALA A 39 -5.01 -13.35 8.64
CA ALA A 39 -5.68 -13.02 9.89
C ALA A 39 -6.18 -11.56 9.89
N PRO A 40 -7.30 -11.25 10.57
CA PRO A 40 -7.88 -9.92 10.57
C PRO A 40 -6.79 -8.91 10.95
N ALA A 41 -6.76 -7.79 10.23
CA ALA A 41 -5.76 -6.71 10.39
C ALA A 41 -5.62 -6.19 11.82
N GLU A 42 -6.60 -6.50 12.67
CA GLU A 42 -6.66 -6.12 14.09
C GLU A 42 -5.68 -6.87 14.99
N SER A 43 -5.13 -8.01 14.55
CA SER A 43 -4.18 -8.81 15.33
C SER A 43 -2.76 -8.81 14.77
N GLN A 44 -2.52 -8.15 13.64
CA GLN A 44 -1.20 -8.14 13.02
C GLN A 44 -0.30 -7.09 13.65
N GLN A 45 0.84 -7.57 14.13
CA GLN A 45 1.95 -6.71 14.49
C GLN A 45 2.69 -6.24 13.22
N ALA A 46 3.43 -5.15 13.33
CA ALA A 46 4.09 -4.58 12.16
C ALA A 46 5.51 -4.07 12.47
N VAL A 47 6.36 -4.12 11.46
CA VAL A 47 7.62 -3.37 11.42
C VAL A 47 7.53 -2.38 10.27
N LEU A 48 7.76 -1.11 10.58
CA LEU A 48 7.77 -0.01 9.62
C LEU A 48 9.19 0.54 9.53
N VAL A 49 9.77 0.53 8.33
CA VAL A 49 11.10 1.06 8.08
C VAL A 49 10.97 2.38 7.35
N TYR A 50 11.37 3.46 8.01
CA TYR A 50 11.36 4.83 7.48
C TYR A 50 12.73 5.14 6.89
N LEU A 51 12.80 5.30 5.59
CA LEU A 51 13.98 5.73 4.84
C LEU A 51 13.87 7.22 4.54
N ASP A 52 14.98 7.94 4.55
CA ASP A 52 15.01 9.34 4.17
C ASP A 52 14.69 9.51 2.67
N SER A 53 13.61 10.21 2.35
CA SER A 53 13.18 10.45 0.97
C SER A 53 14.20 11.27 0.17
N LEU A 54 14.93 12.18 0.80
CA LEU A 54 15.95 12.99 0.13
C LEU A 54 17.09 12.11 -0.39
N THR A 55 17.44 11.07 0.35
CA THR A 55 18.43 10.09 -0.07
C THR A 55 17.97 9.29 -1.29
N ILE A 56 16.67 8.98 -1.38
CA ILE A 56 16.10 8.15 -2.46
C ILE A 56 15.90 8.95 -3.75
N THR A 57 15.46 10.21 -3.66
CA THR A 57 15.04 11.00 -4.83
C THR A 57 16.16 11.75 -5.54
N ASN A 58 17.24 12.06 -4.85
CA ASN A 58 18.26 12.99 -5.35
C ASN A 58 19.44 12.33 -6.09
N GLU A 59 19.56 11.01 -6.09
CA GLU A 59 20.65 10.29 -6.73
C GLU A 59 20.13 9.30 -7.78
N ALA A 60 20.74 9.34 -8.97
CA ALA A 60 20.48 8.36 -10.02
C ALA A 60 20.85 6.94 -9.52
N GLY A 61 19.94 5.98 -9.69
CA GLY A 61 20.14 4.59 -9.23
C GLY A 61 19.54 4.27 -7.87
N ARG A 62 19.15 5.27 -7.07
CA ARG A 62 18.54 5.00 -5.73
C ARG A 62 17.21 4.28 -5.81
N ALA A 63 16.42 4.49 -6.85
CA ALA A 63 15.18 3.74 -7.06
C ALA A 63 15.46 2.23 -7.30
N GLU A 64 16.55 1.93 -7.98
CA GLU A 64 16.99 0.56 -8.25
C GLU A 64 17.53 -0.09 -6.96
N GLU A 65 18.35 0.63 -6.18
CA GLU A 65 18.80 0.19 -4.86
C GLU A 65 17.64 -0.05 -3.90
N LEU A 66 16.61 0.79 -3.93
CA LEU A 66 15.40 0.59 -3.13
C LEU A 66 14.67 -0.71 -3.53
N SER A 67 14.51 -0.95 -4.83
CA SER A 67 13.86 -2.17 -5.33
C SER A 67 14.63 -3.44 -4.97
N GLU A 68 15.96 -3.39 -5.01
CA GLU A 68 16.82 -4.50 -4.56
C GLU A 68 16.68 -4.74 -3.06
N LEU A 69 16.72 -3.67 -2.26
CA LEU A 69 16.51 -3.73 -0.81
C LEU A 69 15.16 -4.36 -0.47
N GLU A 70 14.09 -3.89 -1.10
CA GLU A 70 12.72 -4.42 -0.90
C GLU A 70 12.65 -5.92 -1.20
N SER A 71 13.25 -6.34 -2.31
CA SER A 71 13.28 -7.75 -2.73
C SER A 71 14.03 -8.61 -1.73
N GLU A 72 15.17 -8.15 -1.23
CA GLU A 72 15.96 -8.85 -0.22
C GLU A 72 15.20 -8.96 1.12
N LEU A 73 14.67 -7.85 1.62
CA LEU A 73 13.93 -7.83 2.88
C LEU A 73 12.67 -8.71 2.80
N ALA A 74 11.96 -8.68 1.67
CA ALA A 74 10.80 -9.55 1.44
C ALA A 74 11.19 -11.03 1.49
N GLN A 75 12.31 -11.41 0.87
CA GLN A 75 12.82 -12.79 0.90
C GLN A 75 13.24 -13.23 2.30
N LEU A 76 13.87 -12.35 3.08
CA LEU A 76 14.27 -12.65 4.46
C LEU A 76 13.06 -12.95 5.35
N VAL A 77 12.01 -12.12 5.25
CA VAL A 77 10.79 -12.28 6.07
C VAL A 77 10.02 -13.53 5.67
N GLN A 78 9.89 -13.80 4.37
CA GLN A 78 9.23 -15.00 3.86
C GLN A 78 10.05 -16.26 4.12
N GLY A 79 11.35 -16.23 3.87
CA GLY A 79 12.23 -17.39 4.06
C GLY A 79 12.33 -17.84 5.52
N ARG A 80 12.22 -16.92 6.48
CA ARG A 80 12.16 -17.21 7.90
C ARG A 80 10.74 -17.47 8.42
N ALA A 81 9.72 -17.36 7.54
CA ALA A 81 8.30 -17.52 7.87
C ALA A 81 7.85 -16.66 9.08
N VAL A 82 8.39 -15.45 9.21
CA VAL A 82 8.07 -14.53 10.32
C VAL A 82 7.02 -13.47 9.95
N GLY A 83 6.75 -13.26 8.66
CA GLY A 83 5.78 -12.28 8.20
C GLY A 83 5.78 -12.12 6.69
N GLU A 84 5.25 -10.98 6.23
CA GLU A 84 5.17 -10.63 4.81
C GLU A 84 5.50 -9.15 4.59
N TYR A 85 6.12 -8.84 3.46
CA TYR A 85 6.29 -7.49 2.96
C TYR A 85 5.02 -7.05 2.21
N ARG A 86 4.49 -5.86 2.51
CA ARG A 86 3.26 -5.33 1.94
C ARG A 86 3.44 -4.10 1.05
N GLY A 87 4.68 -3.81 0.66
CA GLY A 87 5.00 -2.68 -0.18
C GLY A 87 5.51 -1.47 0.58
N HIS A 88 5.65 -0.36 -0.15
CA HIS A 88 6.11 0.91 0.41
C HIS A 88 5.14 2.05 0.13
N GLN A 89 5.32 3.16 0.84
CA GLN A 89 4.63 4.41 0.61
C GLN A 89 5.64 5.55 0.59
N PHE A 90 5.62 6.35 -0.47
CA PHE A 90 6.38 7.60 -0.55
C PHE A 90 5.65 8.69 0.21
N GLY A 91 6.34 9.35 1.13
CA GLY A 91 5.92 10.56 1.82
C GLY A 91 6.77 11.76 1.41
N GLU A 92 6.50 12.93 1.99
CA GLU A 92 7.26 14.16 1.71
C GLU A 92 8.71 14.04 2.20
N ASP A 93 8.90 13.54 3.42
CA ASP A 93 10.21 13.48 4.10
C ASP A 93 10.76 12.05 4.24
N SER A 94 9.96 11.02 3.97
CA SER A 94 10.38 9.64 4.15
C SER A 94 9.62 8.67 3.26
N THR A 95 10.30 7.60 2.86
CA THR A 95 9.68 6.42 2.27
C THR A 95 9.52 5.36 3.36
N VAL A 96 8.33 4.80 3.49
CA VAL A 96 8.03 3.82 4.54
C VAL A 96 7.81 2.46 3.92
N LEU A 97 8.56 1.45 4.37
CA LEU A 97 8.37 0.04 4.01
C LEU A 97 7.52 -0.64 5.08
N PHE A 98 6.56 -1.46 4.66
CA PHE A 98 5.61 -2.11 5.56
C PHE A 98 5.81 -3.62 5.62
N PHE A 99 6.04 -4.14 6.82
CA PHE A 99 6.12 -5.57 7.11
C PHE A 99 5.09 -5.93 8.16
N TYR A 100 4.36 -7.02 7.95
CA TYR A 100 3.31 -7.49 8.86
C TYR A 100 3.50 -8.95 9.21
N GLY A 101 3.17 -9.32 10.44
CA GLY A 101 3.22 -10.71 10.88
C GLY A 101 2.69 -10.91 12.29
N PRO A 102 2.78 -12.13 12.81
CA PRO A 102 2.27 -12.47 14.14
C PRO A 102 3.17 -11.95 15.28
N ASP A 103 4.44 -11.63 14.98
CA ASP A 103 5.45 -11.24 15.98
C ASP A 103 6.42 -10.22 15.37
N ALA A 104 6.28 -8.95 15.80
CA ALA A 104 7.06 -7.85 15.26
C ALA A 104 8.54 -7.91 15.64
N ASP A 105 8.88 -8.45 16.81
CA ASP A 105 10.29 -8.61 17.22
C ASP A 105 11.00 -9.62 16.32
N ARG A 106 10.35 -10.71 15.97
CA ARG A 106 10.91 -11.70 15.03
C ARG A 106 11.08 -11.14 13.62
N ILE A 107 10.15 -10.28 13.18
CA ILE A 107 10.31 -9.57 11.90
C ILE A 107 11.52 -8.63 11.98
N TYR A 108 11.62 -7.83 13.04
CA TYR A 108 12.74 -6.91 13.25
C TYR A 108 14.09 -7.65 13.25
N ASP A 109 14.21 -8.74 14.01
CA ASP A 109 15.42 -9.57 14.07
C ASP A 109 15.80 -10.20 12.73
N ALA A 110 14.79 -10.44 11.87
CA ALA A 110 15.05 -10.94 10.52
C ALA A 110 15.62 -9.88 9.58
N LEU A 111 15.31 -8.61 9.82
CA LEU A 111 15.63 -7.49 8.93
C LEU A 111 16.85 -6.67 9.35
N VAL A 112 17.12 -6.57 10.65
CA VAL A 112 18.03 -5.58 11.22
C VAL A 112 19.46 -5.67 10.67
N ASP A 113 19.99 -6.83 10.43
CA ASP A 113 21.35 -7.01 9.90
C ASP A 113 21.43 -6.52 8.45
N ALA A 114 20.49 -6.93 7.60
CA ALA A 114 20.42 -6.48 6.22
C ALA A 114 20.17 -4.95 6.11
N LEU A 115 19.44 -4.38 7.05
CA LEU A 115 19.23 -2.94 7.11
C LEU A 115 20.51 -2.18 7.53
N ARG A 116 21.32 -2.72 8.44
CA ARG A 116 22.56 -2.05 8.89
C ARG A 116 23.68 -2.07 7.87
N ASP A 117 23.69 -3.05 6.99
CA ASP A 117 24.77 -3.26 6.02
C ASP A 117 24.68 -2.34 4.77
N ARG A 118 23.65 -1.50 4.66
CA ARG A 118 23.42 -0.69 3.47
C ARG A 118 23.52 0.81 3.73
N GLU A 119 24.09 1.52 2.75
CA GLU A 119 24.18 2.99 2.74
C GLU A 119 22.79 3.64 2.76
N LEU A 120 21.84 3.10 1.98
CA LEU A 120 20.48 3.60 1.85
C LEU A 120 19.71 3.64 3.19
N THR A 121 20.10 2.82 4.13
CA THR A 121 19.42 2.65 5.44
C THR A 121 20.21 3.23 6.61
N ARG A 122 21.35 3.89 6.37
CA ARG A 122 22.24 4.42 7.41
C ARG A 122 21.55 5.33 8.43
N HIS A 123 20.51 6.02 8.05
CA HIS A 123 19.74 6.93 8.90
C HIS A 123 18.28 6.49 9.03
N ALA A 124 18.01 5.22 8.71
CA ALA A 124 16.68 4.68 8.79
C ALA A 124 16.19 4.63 10.23
N ARG A 125 14.89 4.88 10.39
CA ARG A 125 14.17 4.72 11.62
C ARG A 125 13.24 3.52 11.50
N VAL A 126 13.34 2.59 12.42
CA VAL A 126 12.52 1.39 12.44
C VAL A 126 11.53 1.46 13.59
N VAL A 127 10.25 1.33 13.29
CA VAL A 127 9.18 1.28 14.28
C VAL A 127 8.66 -0.15 14.36
N VAL A 128 8.81 -0.77 15.52
CA VAL A 128 8.27 -2.09 15.86
C VAL A 128 6.97 -1.90 16.59
N ARG A 129 5.84 -2.25 15.97
CA ARG A 129 4.49 -2.03 16.50
C ARG A 129 3.82 -3.36 16.85
N TYR A 130 3.32 -3.46 18.06
CA TYR A 130 2.80 -4.70 18.65
C TYR A 130 1.29 -4.92 18.47
N GLY A 131 0.70 -4.32 17.42
CA GLY A 131 -0.73 -4.46 17.13
C GLY A 131 -1.21 -3.50 16.05
N PRO A 132 -2.51 -3.16 16.02
CA PRO A 132 -3.07 -2.23 15.06
C PRO A 132 -2.52 -0.81 15.24
N PRO A 133 -2.80 0.12 14.30
CA PRO A 133 -2.42 1.52 14.45
C PRO A 133 -2.86 2.09 15.81
N GLY A 134 -1.90 2.67 16.55
CA GLY A 134 -2.12 3.18 17.92
C GLY A 134 -1.76 2.20 19.04
N ALA A 135 -1.41 0.96 18.72
CA ALA A 135 -0.87 0.02 19.72
C ALA A 135 0.52 0.46 20.23
N ALA A 136 0.96 -0.19 21.31
CA ALA A 136 2.31 0.00 21.83
C ALA A 136 3.36 -0.23 20.74
N GLN A 137 4.41 0.58 20.73
CA GLN A 137 5.48 0.52 19.74
C GLN A 137 6.83 0.88 20.36
N ARG A 138 7.88 0.38 19.73
CA ARG A 138 9.28 0.67 20.02
C ARG A 138 9.91 1.29 18.77
N GLU A 139 10.80 2.26 18.96
CA GLU A 139 11.52 2.90 17.86
C GLU A 139 13.02 2.68 18.01
N GLU A 140 13.65 2.31 16.89
CA GLU A 140 15.07 2.10 16.77
C GLU A 140 15.64 2.96 15.64
N LYS A 141 16.83 3.54 15.84
CA LYS A 141 17.60 4.23 14.78
C LYS A 141 18.77 3.35 14.40
N LEU A 142 18.99 3.22 13.08
CA LEU A 142 20.07 2.45 12.51
C LEU A 142 21.31 3.32 12.29
#